data_fbad67279e2783c679d3e51419a292a1
#
_entry.id   fbad67279e2783c679d3e51419a292a1
#
_cell.length_a   1.000
_cell.length_b   1.000
_cell.length_c   1.000
_cell.angle_alpha   90.00
_cell.angle_beta   90.00
_cell.angle_gamma   90.00
#
_symmetry.space_group_name_H-M   'P 1'
#
loop_
_entity.id
_entity.type
_entity.pdbx_description
1 polymer ?
#
loop_
_entity_poly.entity_id
_entity_poly.type
_entity_poly.pdbx_seq_one_letter_code
_entity_poly.pdbx_strand_id
1 'polypeptide(L)'
;MTFHSENQLSFIDFEDEVEDQDVEVVDGKGEDMDIPPFAIARCSEKQALESYESLQSYDFTNLIAREKWSSRQTVIDEEYQKDIVIKRASTGNDASNFFHYGARVACASTNHPSPVQSWFDRKLRKNIESSMFYKTDHRTALTMRGYMAAQFRPSSAKALFATLNAKRIYDPCGGWGDRLAGAMATPNVEFYFCRDVNPLVFPMYNLQREFYSNQRQTSLLDTVTEVNFEMRGAEIDCPREDFFDLVFTSPPYFKVERYQGDDSSWNKYDEFNEWMNEFLFKLLTNGYESLVDGGLMIINISDCKLKELHKICMPAIEFCQKELHGCMCLGVMGYELAPRVGANIEVKDTNAEPMLVFRKDLSGNYSQNIEQLFFKERHENFS
;
A
#
# COMPACT_ATOMS: atom_id res chain seq x y z
N MET A 1 28.31 16.69 -5.45
CA MET A 1 28.64 16.41 -4.03
C MET A 1 28.24 14.98 -3.77
N THR A 2 29.20 14.10 -3.57
CA THR A 2 29.00 12.68 -3.24
C THR A 2 28.55 12.61 -1.81
N PHE A 3 27.33 12.17 -1.55
CA PHE A 3 26.82 11.92 -0.21
C PHE A 3 27.51 10.67 0.35
N HIS A 4 28.48 10.88 1.21
CA HIS A 4 28.92 9.87 2.17
C HIS A 4 28.19 10.16 3.47
N SER A 5 27.06 9.50 3.73
CA SER A 5 26.47 9.43 5.05
C SER A 5 26.90 8.09 5.67
N GLU A 6 27.49 8.15 6.86
CA GLU A 6 27.93 7.01 7.66
C GLU A 6 26.78 6.12 8.19
N ASN A 7 25.55 6.28 7.64
CA ASN A 7 24.36 5.49 7.95
C ASN A 7 23.81 4.74 6.72
N GLN A 8 24.67 4.38 5.77
CA GLN A 8 24.30 3.35 4.81
C GLN A 8 24.38 1.99 5.52
N LEU A 9 23.21 1.50 5.99
CA LEU A 9 23.01 0.05 6.04
C LEU A 9 23.24 -0.43 4.61
N SER A 10 24.42 -1.00 4.37
CA SER A 10 24.78 -1.45 3.04
C SER A 10 23.91 -2.65 2.70
N PHE A 11 23.65 -2.87 1.43
CA PHE A 11 22.94 -4.07 0.95
C PHE A 11 23.71 -5.35 1.33
N ILE A 12 25.03 -5.21 1.59
CA ILE A 12 25.92 -6.25 2.12
C ILE A 12 25.47 -6.69 3.51
N ASP A 13 25.04 -5.75 4.39
CA ASP A 13 24.52 -6.08 5.73
C ASP A 13 23.22 -6.89 5.67
N PHE A 14 22.44 -6.72 4.60
CA PHE A 14 21.20 -7.48 4.39
C PHE A 14 21.48 -8.91 3.88
N GLU A 15 22.52 -9.12 3.09
CA GLU A 15 22.97 -10.47 2.69
C GLU A 15 23.56 -11.21 3.90
N ASP A 16 24.30 -10.51 4.75
CA ASP A 16 24.88 -11.06 5.99
C ASP A 16 23.79 -11.37 7.04
N GLU A 17 22.74 -10.54 7.19
CA GLU A 17 21.60 -10.82 8.09
C GLU A 17 20.71 -11.98 7.61
N VAL A 18 20.67 -12.26 6.31
CA VAL A 18 19.94 -13.42 5.76
C VAL A 18 20.75 -14.70 5.97
N GLU A 19 22.08 -14.64 6.06
CA GLU A 19 22.93 -15.78 6.40
C GLU A 19 22.79 -16.19 7.88
N ASP A 20 22.49 -15.25 8.79
CA ASP A 20 22.36 -15.51 10.24
C ASP A 20 20.96 -16.02 10.68
N GLN A 21 19.95 -16.03 9.80
CA GLN A 21 18.67 -16.65 10.09
C GLN A 21 18.62 -18.07 9.56
N ASP A 22 19.20 -19.04 10.30
CA ASP A 22 19.00 -20.50 10.23
C ASP A 22 18.40 -21.05 8.92
N VAL A 23 18.93 -20.67 7.77
CA VAL A 23 18.87 -21.47 6.57
C VAL A 23 19.99 -22.49 6.71
N GLU A 24 19.74 -23.60 7.43
CA GLU A 24 20.61 -24.75 7.33
C GLU A 24 20.76 -25.12 5.85
N VAL A 25 21.84 -24.65 5.23
CA VAL A 25 22.30 -25.17 3.95
C VAL A 25 22.89 -26.56 4.23
N VAL A 26 21.99 -27.51 4.54
CA VAL A 26 22.38 -28.89 4.68
C VAL A 26 22.49 -29.48 3.30
N ASP A 27 23.68 -29.47 2.72
CA ASP A 27 24.05 -30.53 1.82
C ASP A 27 25.47 -31.04 2.07
N GLY A 28 25.53 -32.32 2.49
CA GLY A 28 26.74 -33.06 2.75
C GLY A 28 27.49 -33.51 1.49
N LYS A 29 27.52 -32.68 0.45
CA LYS A 29 28.36 -32.88 -0.74
C LYS A 29 28.87 -31.53 -1.21
N GLY A 30 30.10 -31.22 -0.88
CA GLY A 30 30.81 -29.99 -1.23
C GLY A 30 30.98 -29.81 -2.75
N GLU A 31 29.93 -29.42 -3.41
CA GLU A 31 29.95 -28.82 -4.74
C GLU A 31 29.74 -27.32 -4.56
N ASP A 32 30.74 -26.55 -4.93
CA ASP A 32 30.67 -25.09 -5.09
C ASP A 32 29.55 -24.77 -6.09
N MET A 33 28.37 -24.46 -5.59
CA MET A 33 27.22 -24.18 -6.44
C MET A 33 27.24 -22.71 -6.81
N ASP A 34 27.38 -22.45 -8.10
CA ASP A 34 27.17 -21.13 -8.70
C ASP A 34 25.70 -20.74 -8.49
N ILE A 35 25.41 -20.02 -7.39
CA ILE A 35 24.08 -19.51 -7.10
C ILE A 35 23.87 -18.33 -8.04
N PRO A 36 22.88 -18.40 -8.97
CA PRO A 36 22.65 -17.31 -9.89
C PRO A 36 22.21 -16.03 -9.13
N PRO A 37 22.54 -14.84 -9.65
CA PRO A 37 22.12 -13.59 -9.05
C PRO A 37 20.60 -13.56 -8.81
N PHE A 38 20.16 -12.85 -7.75
CA PHE A 38 18.74 -12.76 -7.43
C PHE A 38 17.94 -12.20 -8.61
N ALA A 39 16.82 -12.85 -8.95
CA ALA A 39 16.08 -12.60 -10.17
C ALA A 39 15.39 -11.23 -10.26
N ILE A 40 15.15 -10.59 -9.12
CA ILE A 40 14.52 -9.26 -9.06
C ILE A 40 15.60 -8.23 -8.72
N ALA A 41 16.05 -7.47 -9.71
CA ALA A 41 17.01 -6.41 -9.47
C ALA A 41 16.35 -5.19 -8.82
N ARG A 42 17.06 -4.54 -7.89
CA ARG A 42 16.71 -3.21 -7.40
C ARG A 42 16.91 -2.20 -8.52
N CYS A 43 15.98 -1.25 -8.68
CA CYS A 43 16.19 -0.14 -9.62
C CYS A 43 17.33 0.78 -9.13
N SER A 44 17.97 1.48 -10.06
CA SER A 44 19.01 2.46 -9.73
C SER A 44 18.41 3.76 -9.16
N GLU A 45 19.22 4.54 -8.47
CA GLU A 45 18.87 5.87 -7.98
C GLU A 45 18.35 6.77 -9.11
N LYS A 46 19.02 6.74 -10.28
CA LYS A 46 18.59 7.48 -11.47
C LYS A 46 17.18 7.07 -11.93
N GLN A 47 16.89 5.77 -11.98
CA GLN A 47 15.55 5.28 -12.34
C GLN A 47 14.49 5.69 -11.31
N ALA A 48 14.84 5.68 -10.01
CA ALA A 48 13.95 6.17 -8.96
C ALA A 48 13.60 7.65 -9.14
N LEU A 49 14.60 8.48 -9.45
CA LEU A 49 14.41 9.90 -9.71
C LEU A 49 13.54 10.15 -10.94
N GLU A 50 13.88 9.54 -12.08
CA GLU A 50 13.08 9.65 -13.33
C GLU A 50 11.63 9.17 -13.11
N SER A 51 11.45 8.14 -12.30
CA SER A 51 10.12 7.62 -11.91
C SER A 51 9.34 8.63 -11.08
N TYR A 52 10.00 9.32 -10.14
CA TYR A 52 9.37 10.34 -9.32
C TYR A 52 9.01 11.60 -10.11
N GLU A 53 9.89 12.09 -10.99
CA GLU A 53 9.64 13.21 -11.91
C GLU A 53 8.45 12.89 -12.84
N SER A 54 8.41 11.66 -13.36
CA SER A 54 7.27 11.20 -14.15
C SER A 54 5.97 11.16 -13.32
N LEU A 55 6.05 10.79 -12.04
CA LEU A 55 4.90 10.82 -11.14
C LEU A 55 4.43 12.26 -10.88
N GLN A 56 5.34 13.21 -10.68
CA GLN A 56 4.99 14.62 -10.45
C GLN A 56 4.23 15.22 -11.65
N SER A 57 4.65 14.91 -12.87
CA SER A 57 4.04 15.41 -14.11
C SER A 57 2.88 14.56 -14.63
N TYR A 58 2.58 13.41 -13.98
CA TYR A 58 1.60 12.45 -14.46
C TYR A 58 0.18 13.02 -14.45
N ASP A 59 -0.49 12.98 -15.62
CA ASP A 59 -1.92 13.26 -15.74
C ASP A 59 -2.75 12.06 -15.21
N PHE A 60 -3.36 12.25 -14.08
CA PHE A 60 -4.17 11.24 -13.39
C PHE A 60 -5.66 11.31 -13.71
N THR A 61 -6.11 12.20 -14.60
CA THR A 61 -7.53 12.48 -14.86
C THR A 61 -8.34 11.24 -15.25
N ASN A 62 -7.68 10.26 -15.89
CA ASN A 62 -8.29 9.02 -16.33
C ASN A 62 -8.12 7.85 -15.33
N LEU A 63 -7.50 8.09 -14.18
CA LEU A 63 -7.31 7.02 -13.20
C LEU A 63 -8.53 6.77 -12.32
N ILE A 64 -9.46 7.74 -12.23
CA ILE A 64 -10.74 7.54 -11.51
C ILE A 64 -11.85 7.49 -12.54
N ALA A 65 -12.50 6.35 -12.67
CA ALA A 65 -13.48 6.08 -13.73
C ALA A 65 -14.84 5.66 -13.15
N ARG A 66 -15.93 6.03 -13.84
CA ARG A 66 -17.25 5.44 -13.62
C ARG A 66 -17.30 4.09 -14.33
N GLU A 67 -17.17 3.03 -13.56
CA GLU A 67 -17.09 1.67 -14.11
C GLU A 67 -17.59 0.65 -13.11
N LYS A 68 -18.29 -0.36 -13.59
CA LYS A 68 -18.71 -1.51 -12.79
C LYS A 68 -17.51 -2.36 -12.41
N TRP A 69 -17.51 -2.83 -11.19
CA TRP A 69 -16.45 -3.67 -10.69
C TRP A 69 -16.99 -4.80 -9.82
N SER A 70 -16.19 -5.85 -9.69
CA SER A 70 -16.47 -6.96 -8.80
C SER A 70 -15.20 -7.40 -8.08
N SER A 71 -15.35 -7.90 -6.87
CA SER A 71 -14.28 -8.53 -6.13
C SER A 71 -14.43 -10.05 -6.16
N ARG A 72 -13.33 -10.77 -6.14
CA ARG A 72 -13.34 -12.24 -6.15
C ARG A 72 -13.69 -12.86 -4.81
N GLN A 73 -13.40 -12.14 -3.73
CA GLN A 73 -13.51 -12.68 -2.37
C GLN A 73 -14.54 -11.93 -1.53
N THR A 74 -14.78 -10.67 -1.86
CA THR A 74 -15.65 -9.79 -1.09
C THR A 74 -16.96 -9.57 -1.82
N VAL A 75 -18.04 -9.74 -1.08
CA VAL A 75 -19.39 -9.35 -1.52
C VAL A 75 -19.79 -8.12 -0.70
N ILE A 76 -20.04 -7.04 -1.41
CA ILE A 76 -20.53 -5.78 -0.83
C ILE A 76 -22.02 -5.68 -1.14
N ASP A 77 -22.81 -5.29 -0.15
CA ASP A 77 -24.25 -5.08 -0.34
C ASP A 77 -24.49 -3.95 -1.35
N GLU A 78 -25.49 -4.12 -2.21
CA GLU A 78 -25.76 -3.23 -3.36
C GLU A 78 -25.92 -1.76 -2.95
N GLU A 79 -26.44 -1.49 -1.77
CA GLU A 79 -26.63 -0.13 -1.26
C GLU A 79 -25.30 0.62 -1.07
N TYR A 80 -24.21 -0.11 -0.71
CA TYR A 80 -22.89 0.46 -0.50
C TYR A 80 -22.03 0.45 -1.75
N GLN A 81 -22.19 -0.53 -2.65
CA GLN A 81 -21.35 -0.63 -3.84
C GLN A 81 -21.62 0.51 -4.81
N LYS A 82 -20.56 1.20 -5.26
CA LYS A 82 -20.63 2.30 -6.22
C LYS A 82 -19.80 1.97 -7.47
N ASP A 83 -20.32 2.34 -8.62
CA ASP A 83 -19.66 2.14 -9.93
C ASP A 83 -18.51 3.15 -10.12
N ILE A 84 -17.55 3.13 -9.18
CA ILE A 84 -16.36 3.97 -9.18
C ILE A 84 -15.14 3.06 -9.02
N VAL A 85 -14.16 3.23 -9.91
CA VAL A 85 -12.91 2.45 -9.88
C VAL A 85 -11.71 3.38 -9.94
N ILE A 86 -10.74 3.17 -9.06
CA ILE A 86 -9.40 3.71 -9.20
C ILE A 86 -8.58 2.73 -10.02
N LYS A 87 -8.17 3.15 -11.20
CA LYS A 87 -7.32 2.39 -12.12
C LYS A 87 -5.87 2.37 -11.64
N ARG A 88 -5.14 1.38 -12.12
CA ARG A 88 -3.72 1.22 -11.84
C ARG A 88 -2.86 1.74 -12.99
N ALA A 89 -1.83 2.51 -12.65
CA ALA A 89 -0.75 2.82 -13.57
C ALA A 89 0.60 2.49 -12.93
N SER A 90 1.60 2.17 -13.73
CA SER A 90 2.93 1.84 -13.24
C SER A 90 3.82 3.07 -13.01
N THR A 91 3.37 4.25 -13.42
CA THR A 91 4.09 5.50 -13.23
C THR A 91 4.36 5.76 -11.76
N GLY A 92 5.59 6.05 -11.42
CA GLY A 92 6.01 6.30 -10.04
C GLY A 92 6.38 5.05 -9.22
N ASN A 93 6.26 3.84 -9.75
CA ASN A 93 6.52 2.63 -8.95
C ASN A 93 7.94 2.57 -8.38
N ASP A 94 8.94 2.97 -9.16
CA ASP A 94 10.33 2.90 -8.71
C ASP A 94 10.67 4.02 -7.73
N ALA A 95 9.82 5.05 -7.63
CA ALA A 95 9.96 6.09 -6.63
C ALA A 95 9.85 5.58 -5.18
N SER A 96 9.09 4.51 -4.95
CA SER A 96 9.02 3.81 -3.65
C SER A 96 9.86 2.54 -3.63
N ASN A 97 9.84 1.76 -4.72
CA ASN A 97 10.57 0.49 -4.80
C ASN A 97 12.07 0.63 -4.53
N PHE A 98 12.70 1.74 -4.92
CA PHE A 98 14.12 1.96 -4.66
C PHE A 98 14.48 1.89 -3.19
N PHE A 99 13.62 2.43 -2.32
CA PHE A 99 13.86 2.46 -0.88
C PHE A 99 13.38 1.19 -0.18
N HIS A 100 12.22 0.68 -0.56
CA HIS A 100 11.55 -0.42 0.13
C HIS A 100 11.74 -1.80 -0.54
N TYR A 101 12.66 -1.89 -1.49
CA TYR A 101 12.97 -3.11 -2.22
C TYR A 101 13.29 -4.29 -1.29
N GLY A 102 14.24 -4.10 -0.35
CA GLY A 102 14.68 -5.15 0.56
C GLY A 102 13.53 -5.73 1.38
N ALA A 103 12.74 -4.87 2.03
CA ALA A 103 11.60 -5.29 2.83
C ALA A 103 10.53 -6.02 2.00
N ARG A 104 10.27 -5.59 0.75
CA ARG A 104 9.31 -6.25 -0.14
C ARG A 104 9.74 -7.64 -0.59
N VAL A 105 11.00 -7.82 -0.97
CA VAL A 105 11.49 -9.13 -1.43
C VAL A 105 11.68 -10.10 -0.27
N ALA A 106 11.79 -9.61 0.97
CA ALA A 106 11.82 -10.41 2.19
C ALA A 106 10.43 -10.76 2.74
N CYS A 107 9.35 -10.11 2.26
CA CYS A 107 8.00 -10.37 2.72
C CYS A 107 7.47 -11.70 2.21
N ALA A 108 7.00 -12.55 3.12
CA ALA A 108 6.35 -13.82 2.84
C ALA A 108 4.81 -13.71 2.94
N SER A 109 4.09 -14.76 2.59
CA SER A 109 2.67 -14.91 2.88
C SER A 109 2.43 -16.17 3.71
N THR A 110 1.19 -16.36 4.15
CA THR A 110 0.79 -17.60 4.86
C THR A 110 1.13 -18.86 4.08
N ASN A 111 0.99 -18.81 2.77
CA ASN A 111 1.05 -20.00 1.91
C ASN A 111 2.34 -20.09 1.09
N HIS A 112 3.15 -19.04 1.09
CA HIS A 112 4.32 -18.97 0.24
C HIS A 112 5.48 -18.29 0.95
N PRO A 113 6.71 -18.81 0.84
CA PRO A 113 7.91 -18.13 1.30
C PRO A 113 8.12 -16.83 0.53
N SER A 114 8.98 -15.97 1.07
CA SER A 114 9.35 -14.72 0.40
C SER A 114 10.04 -14.96 -0.95
N PRO A 115 10.10 -13.95 -1.84
CA PRO A 115 10.90 -14.04 -3.07
C PRO A 115 12.35 -14.44 -2.83
N VAL A 116 12.99 -13.88 -1.82
CA VAL A 116 14.39 -14.21 -1.44
C VAL A 116 14.48 -15.68 -1.04
N GLN A 117 13.67 -16.13 -0.08
CA GLN A 117 13.64 -17.53 0.34
C GLN A 117 13.36 -18.48 -0.84
N SER A 118 12.41 -18.13 -1.71
CA SER A 118 12.06 -18.94 -2.88
C SER A 118 13.22 -19.08 -3.88
N TRP A 119 14.05 -18.03 -4.01
CA TRP A 119 15.17 -18.03 -4.94
C TRP A 119 16.40 -18.78 -4.42
N PHE A 120 16.74 -18.59 -3.15
CA PHE A 120 17.92 -19.20 -2.56
C PHE A 120 17.68 -20.65 -2.12
N ASP A 121 16.44 -21.09 -1.90
CA ASP A 121 16.12 -22.51 -1.73
C ASP A 121 16.23 -23.26 -3.07
N ARG A 122 17.14 -24.24 -3.13
CA ARG A 122 17.41 -25.02 -4.36
C ARG A 122 16.17 -25.72 -4.94
N LYS A 123 15.32 -26.26 -4.07
CA LYS A 123 14.11 -27.00 -4.49
C LYS A 123 13.06 -26.05 -5.04
N LEU A 124 12.82 -24.94 -4.37
CA LEU A 124 11.87 -23.92 -4.80
C LEU A 124 12.35 -23.24 -6.09
N ARG A 125 13.65 -22.89 -6.17
CA ARG A 125 14.24 -22.30 -7.38
C ARG A 125 14.08 -23.23 -8.59
N LYS A 126 14.32 -24.54 -8.47
CA LYS A 126 14.11 -25.49 -9.57
C LYS A 126 12.67 -25.49 -10.10
N ASN A 127 11.68 -25.32 -9.20
CA ASN A 127 10.28 -25.20 -9.59
C ASN A 127 10.02 -23.89 -10.37
N ILE A 128 10.69 -22.80 -9.97
CA ILE A 128 10.61 -21.50 -10.65
C ILE A 128 11.25 -21.64 -12.04
N GLU A 129 12.46 -22.16 -12.12
CA GLU A 129 13.20 -22.37 -13.37
C GLU A 129 12.47 -23.33 -14.34
N SER A 130 11.82 -24.37 -13.84
CA SER A 130 11.03 -25.29 -14.67
C SER A 130 9.83 -24.61 -15.35
N SER A 131 9.34 -23.49 -14.80
CA SER A 131 8.26 -22.72 -15.42
C SER A 131 8.71 -21.83 -16.57
N MET A 132 10.02 -21.67 -16.78
CA MET A 132 10.61 -20.87 -17.87
C MET A 132 10.47 -21.47 -19.26
N PHE A 133 9.85 -22.65 -19.38
CA PHE A 133 9.57 -23.34 -20.65
C PHE A 133 8.82 -22.46 -21.67
N TYR A 134 8.18 -21.40 -21.21
CA TYR A 134 7.40 -20.46 -22.03
C TYR A 134 8.12 -19.14 -22.34
N LYS A 135 9.46 -19.11 -22.34
CA LYS A 135 10.26 -17.87 -22.61
C LYS A 135 10.01 -16.74 -21.61
N THR A 136 9.62 -17.05 -20.40
CA THR A 136 9.54 -16.07 -19.32
C THR A 136 10.92 -15.84 -18.70
N ASP A 137 11.23 -14.59 -18.32
CA ASP A 137 12.43 -14.29 -17.54
C ASP A 137 12.28 -14.78 -16.09
N HIS A 138 13.40 -14.88 -15.38
CA HIS A 138 13.42 -15.35 -13.98
C HIS A 138 12.54 -14.49 -13.04
N ARG A 139 12.49 -13.19 -13.25
CA ARG A 139 11.64 -12.28 -12.48
C ARG A 139 10.16 -12.64 -12.63
N THR A 140 9.71 -12.79 -13.86
CA THR A 140 8.33 -13.18 -14.17
C THR A 140 8.02 -14.58 -13.62
N ALA A 141 8.92 -15.54 -13.78
CA ALA A 141 8.76 -16.89 -13.24
C ALA A 141 8.65 -16.89 -11.72
N LEU A 142 9.50 -16.12 -11.02
CA LEU A 142 9.49 -15.97 -9.57
C LEU A 142 8.17 -15.34 -9.08
N THR A 143 7.67 -14.29 -9.75
CA THR A 143 6.40 -13.64 -9.38
C THR A 143 5.17 -14.49 -9.71
N MET A 144 5.24 -15.37 -10.70
CA MET A 144 4.14 -16.27 -11.06
C MET A 144 4.05 -17.52 -10.16
N ARG A 145 5.16 -18.01 -9.67
CA ARG A 145 5.26 -19.27 -8.91
C ARG A 145 5.50 -19.07 -7.41
N GLY A 146 6.02 -17.91 -7.05
CA GLY A 146 6.24 -17.48 -5.68
C GLY A 146 5.19 -16.49 -5.21
N TYR A 147 5.54 -15.75 -4.17
CA TYR A 147 4.75 -14.65 -3.65
C TYR A 147 5.51 -13.34 -3.87
N MET A 148 4.81 -12.28 -4.15
CA MET A 148 5.34 -10.91 -4.16
C MET A 148 4.32 -9.99 -3.51
N ALA A 149 4.73 -9.33 -2.44
CA ALA A 149 3.87 -8.41 -1.71
C ALA A 149 3.28 -7.35 -2.65
N ALA A 150 1.96 -7.16 -2.55
CA ALA A 150 1.24 -6.19 -3.36
C ALA A 150 1.71 -4.77 -3.06
N GLN A 151 1.56 -3.88 -4.03
CA GLN A 151 1.92 -2.48 -3.96
C GLN A 151 0.69 -1.64 -4.27
N PHE A 152 0.36 -0.68 -3.39
CA PHE A 152 -0.59 0.38 -3.74
C PHE A 152 0.14 1.39 -4.62
N ARG A 153 -0.34 1.62 -5.84
CA ARG A 153 0.41 2.39 -6.84
C ARG A 153 0.56 3.86 -6.46
N PRO A 154 1.75 4.46 -6.53
CA PRO A 154 1.96 5.89 -6.25
C PRO A 154 1.09 6.81 -7.11
N SER A 155 0.89 6.47 -8.40
CA SER A 155 -0.01 7.20 -9.30
C SER A 155 -1.47 7.17 -8.85
N SER A 156 -1.95 6.04 -8.34
CA SER A 156 -3.32 5.92 -7.81
C SER A 156 -3.48 6.70 -6.50
N ALA A 157 -2.44 6.71 -5.64
CA ALA A 157 -2.43 7.54 -4.43
C ALA A 157 -2.46 9.03 -4.79
N LYS A 158 -1.61 9.47 -5.73
CA LYS A 158 -1.63 10.85 -6.24
C LYS A 158 -3.00 11.22 -6.80
N ALA A 159 -3.61 10.36 -7.62
CA ALA A 159 -4.93 10.60 -8.19
C ALA A 159 -5.98 10.82 -7.09
N LEU A 160 -5.97 9.98 -6.05
CA LEU A 160 -6.89 10.09 -4.92
C LEU A 160 -6.68 11.41 -4.16
N PHE A 161 -5.45 11.72 -3.76
CA PHE A 161 -5.12 12.90 -2.99
C PHE A 161 -5.44 14.20 -3.73
N ALA A 162 -5.09 14.26 -5.02
CA ALA A 162 -5.37 15.42 -5.85
C ALA A 162 -6.86 15.61 -6.13
N THR A 163 -7.61 14.54 -6.42
CA THR A 163 -9.05 14.61 -6.68
C THR A 163 -9.82 15.05 -5.44
N LEU A 164 -9.44 14.57 -4.28
CA LEU A 164 -10.05 14.96 -3.00
C LEU A 164 -9.55 16.31 -2.48
N ASN A 165 -8.55 16.91 -3.14
CA ASN A 165 -7.88 18.12 -2.68
C ASN A 165 -7.37 17.99 -1.23
N ALA A 166 -6.82 16.80 -0.92
CA ALA A 166 -6.33 16.48 0.42
C ALA A 166 -5.10 17.34 0.75
N LYS A 167 -5.09 17.90 1.97
CA LYS A 167 -4.00 18.76 2.46
C LYS A 167 -3.22 18.11 3.58
N ARG A 168 -3.93 17.53 4.55
CA ARG A 168 -3.36 16.91 5.75
C ARG A 168 -3.79 15.46 5.80
N ILE A 169 -2.86 14.57 5.49
CA ILE A 169 -3.11 13.15 5.31
C ILE A 169 -2.54 12.36 6.47
N TYR A 170 -3.32 11.45 7.04
CA TYR A 170 -2.86 10.40 7.93
C TYR A 170 -2.90 9.04 7.24
N ASP A 171 -1.78 8.34 7.23
CA ASP A 171 -1.63 6.97 6.75
C ASP A 171 -1.30 6.03 7.92
N PRO A 172 -2.29 5.36 8.51
CA PRO A 172 -2.10 4.48 9.67
C PRO A 172 -1.14 3.31 9.47
N CYS A 173 -0.94 2.85 8.23
CA CYS A 173 -0.09 1.70 7.89
C CYS A 173 0.68 2.00 6.60
N GLY A 174 1.80 2.72 6.68
CA GLY A 174 2.54 3.29 5.55
C GLY A 174 3.03 2.31 4.50
N GLY A 175 3.33 1.08 4.90
CA GLY A 175 3.71 -0.01 4.00
C GLY A 175 4.98 0.30 3.19
N TRP A 176 4.92 0.13 1.88
CA TRP A 176 6.09 0.24 0.99
C TRP A 176 6.39 1.66 0.50
N GLY A 177 5.93 2.72 1.19
CA GLY A 177 6.21 4.10 0.82
C GLY A 177 5.53 4.59 -0.47
N ASP A 178 4.61 3.83 -1.03
CA ASP A 178 3.92 4.17 -2.27
C ASP A 178 2.99 5.38 -2.11
N ARG A 179 2.25 5.40 -0.99
CA ARG A 179 1.37 6.52 -0.65
C ARG A 179 2.14 7.76 -0.26
N LEU A 180 3.30 7.59 0.40
CA LEU A 180 4.26 8.68 0.64
C LEU A 180 4.73 9.30 -0.67
N ALA A 181 5.17 8.48 -1.65
CA ALA A 181 5.58 8.99 -2.97
C ALA A 181 4.44 9.75 -3.66
N GLY A 182 3.22 9.23 -3.60
CA GLY A 182 2.02 9.89 -4.12
C GLY A 182 1.73 11.23 -3.44
N ALA A 183 1.82 11.30 -2.11
CA ALA A 183 1.62 12.51 -1.33
C ALA A 183 2.67 13.58 -1.67
N MET A 184 3.95 13.22 -1.68
CA MET A 184 5.04 14.12 -2.04
C MET A 184 4.96 14.62 -3.48
N ALA A 185 4.37 13.84 -4.41
CA ALA A 185 4.16 14.24 -5.80
C ALA A 185 2.87 15.04 -6.04
N THR A 186 2.06 15.28 -5.00
CA THR A 186 0.80 16.02 -5.08
C THR A 186 0.99 17.45 -4.55
N PRO A 187 0.83 18.50 -5.39
CA PRO A 187 1.17 19.88 -5.00
C PRO A 187 0.39 20.42 -3.80
N ASN A 188 -0.88 20.01 -3.65
CA ASN A 188 -1.76 20.54 -2.59
C ASN A 188 -1.60 19.85 -1.24
N VAL A 189 -0.81 18.78 -1.15
CA VAL A 189 -0.55 18.09 0.13
C VAL A 189 0.46 18.93 0.94
N GLU A 190 -0.02 19.45 2.05
CA GLU A 190 0.75 20.29 2.97
C GLU A 190 1.42 19.47 4.07
N PHE A 191 0.73 18.41 4.53
CA PHE A 191 1.18 17.58 5.64
C PHE A 191 0.84 16.10 5.40
N TYR A 192 1.81 15.21 5.61
CA TYR A 192 1.62 13.76 5.55
C TYR A 192 2.20 13.13 6.82
N PHE A 193 1.38 12.41 7.54
CA PHE A 193 1.78 11.65 8.72
C PHE A 193 1.55 10.17 8.51
N CYS A 194 2.55 9.35 8.83
CA CYS A 194 2.50 7.93 8.61
C CYS A 194 2.96 7.16 9.85
N ARG A 195 2.26 6.05 10.15
CA ARG A 195 2.68 5.04 11.11
C ARG A 195 3.01 3.73 10.41
N ASP A 196 3.99 3.03 10.93
CA ASP A 196 4.27 1.64 10.59
C ASP A 196 5.09 0.99 11.71
N VAL A 197 4.90 -0.32 11.92
CA VAL A 197 5.62 -1.09 12.93
C VAL A 197 6.75 -1.94 12.34
N ASN A 198 6.86 -2.00 11.01
CA ASN A 198 7.85 -2.82 10.33
C ASN A 198 9.24 -2.16 10.40
N PRO A 199 10.22 -2.76 11.12
CA PRO A 199 11.54 -2.18 11.32
C PRO A 199 12.36 -2.05 10.03
N LEU A 200 12.04 -2.82 8.99
CA LEU A 200 12.73 -2.75 7.70
C LEU A 200 12.25 -1.59 6.81
N VAL A 201 11.01 -1.15 6.97
CA VAL A 201 10.47 -0.04 6.15
C VAL A 201 10.63 1.31 6.82
N PHE A 202 10.57 1.36 8.14
CA PHE A 202 10.56 2.63 8.89
C PHE A 202 11.76 3.52 8.61
N PRO A 203 13.03 3.06 8.65
CA PRO A 203 14.19 3.88 8.30
C PRO A 203 14.13 4.38 6.84
N MET A 204 13.54 3.60 5.95
CA MET A 204 13.48 3.92 4.51
C MET A 204 12.56 5.10 4.21
N TYR A 205 11.54 5.36 5.04
CA TYR A 205 10.68 6.56 4.86
C TYR A 205 11.46 7.85 4.97
N ASN A 206 12.40 7.95 5.92
CA ASN A 206 13.25 9.12 6.06
C ASN A 206 14.16 9.32 4.84
N LEU A 207 14.78 8.24 4.36
CA LEU A 207 15.63 8.27 3.16
C LEU A 207 14.82 8.69 1.93
N GLN A 208 13.62 8.14 1.75
CA GLN A 208 12.72 8.48 0.66
C GLN A 208 12.31 9.96 0.72
N ARG A 209 11.90 10.45 1.89
CA ARG A 209 11.56 11.86 2.12
C ARG A 209 12.72 12.78 1.78
N GLU A 210 13.89 12.54 2.33
CA GLU A 210 15.08 13.38 2.15
C GLU A 210 15.52 13.41 0.68
N PHE A 211 15.52 12.26 0.02
CA PHE A 211 15.89 12.16 -1.38
C PHE A 211 15.00 13.03 -2.27
N TYR A 212 13.67 12.95 -2.12
CA TYR A 212 12.75 13.72 -2.96
C TYR A 212 12.55 15.16 -2.51
N SER A 213 12.72 15.48 -1.23
CA SER A 213 12.69 16.88 -0.77
C SER A 213 13.83 17.70 -1.36
N ASN A 214 15.02 17.11 -1.51
CA ASN A 214 16.16 17.76 -2.11
C ASN A 214 16.00 18.04 -3.62
N GLN A 215 15.12 17.33 -4.32
CA GLN A 215 14.83 17.51 -5.74
C GLN A 215 13.79 18.60 -6.01
N ARG A 216 12.98 18.99 -5.02
CA ARG A 216 11.94 20.02 -5.15
C ARG A 216 12.44 21.46 -5.13
N GLN A 217 13.73 21.73 -4.94
CA GLN A 217 14.29 23.07 -4.75
C GLN A 217 14.26 23.99 -6.00
N THR A 218 13.55 23.65 -7.05
CA THR A 218 13.56 24.41 -8.32
C THR A 218 12.41 25.40 -8.50
N SER A 219 11.37 25.40 -7.64
CA SER A 219 10.28 26.37 -7.73
C SER A 219 10.02 27.04 -6.37
N LEU A 220 10.06 28.39 -6.34
CA LEU A 220 9.75 29.23 -5.17
C LEU A 220 8.26 29.22 -4.79
N LEU A 221 7.39 28.54 -5.59
CA LEU A 221 5.94 28.52 -5.41
C LEU A 221 5.40 27.16 -4.97
N ASP A 222 6.23 26.11 -4.92
CA ASP A 222 5.78 24.79 -4.51
C ASP A 222 5.71 24.69 -2.99
N THR A 223 4.53 24.38 -2.47
CA THR A 223 4.35 24.02 -1.07
C THR A 223 5.18 22.76 -0.78
N VAL A 224 6.10 22.85 0.16
CA VAL A 224 6.87 21.69 0.61
C VAL A 224 5.96 20.89 1.53
N THR A 225 5.67 19.64 1.15
CA THR A 225 4.93 18.73 2.02
C THR A 225 5.75 18.46 3.28
N GLU A 226 5.22 18.83 4.44
CA GLU A 226 5.78 18.40 5.72
C GLU A 226 5.46 16.90 5.91
N VAL A 227 6.48 16.11 6.19
CA VAL A 227 6.34 14.65 6.32
C VAL A 227 6.89 14.18 7.66
N ASN A 228 6.04 13.54 8.45
CA ASN A 228 6.39 12.99 9.75
C ASN A 228 6.05 11.50 9.84
N PHE A 229 6.85 10.73 10.58
CA PHE A 229 6.72 9.29 10.75
C PHE A 229 6.78 8.90 12.22
N GLU A 230 6.03 7.87 12.60
CA GLU A 230 6.09 7.26 13.91
C GLU A 230 6.12 5.74 13.80
N MET A 231 7.13 5.10 14.44
CA MET A 231 7.21 3.65 14.56
C MET A 231 6.28 3.18 15.68
N ARG A 232 4.99 3.02 15.35
CA ARG A 232 3.93 2.73 16.30
C ARG A 232 2.75 2.07 15.60
N GLY A 233 2.07 1.16 16.29
CA GLY A 233 0.83 0.57 15.81
C GLY A 233 -0.31 1.59 15.74
N ALA A 234 -1.07 1.54 14.67
CA ALA A 234 -2.20 2.45 14.46
C ALA A 234 -3.37 2.20 15.42
N GLU A 235 -3.43 0.99 15.97
CA GLU A 235 -4.42 0.55 16.95
C GLU A 235 -4.20 1.11 18.36
N ILE A 236 -3.04 1.70 18.64
CA ILE A 236 -2.63 2.07 20.00
C ILE A 236 -3.35 3.34 20.47
N ASP A 237 -3.34 4.39 19.67
CA ASP A 237 -3.97 5.67 19.98
C ASP A 237 -4.21 6.54 18.73
N CYS A 238 -5.03 7.57 18.90
CA CYS A 238 -5.20 8.64 17.91
C CYS A 238 -3.94 9.52 17.89
N PRO A 239 -3.30 9.76 16.74
CA PRO A 239 -2.07 10.54 16.69
C PRO A 239 -2.29 12.04 16.97
N ARG A 240 -3.44 12.55 16.55
CA ARG A 240 -3.85 13.94 16.73
C ARG A 240 -5.34 14.09 16.40
N GLU A 241 -6.14 14.43 17.39
CA GLU A 241 -7.57 14.64 17.22
C GLU A 241 -7.88 15.86 16.32
N ASP A 242 -8.96 15.76 15.52
CA ASP A 242 -9.54 16.83 14.70
C ASP A 242 -8.51 17.62 13.85
N PHE A 243 -7.58 16.91 13.23
CA PHE A 243 -6.50 17.54 12.48
C PHE A 243 -6.46 17.20 10.99
N PHE A 244 -6.64 15.95 10.63
CA PHE A 244 -6.49 15.48 9.25
C PHE A 244 -7.79 15.67 8.46
N ASP A 245 -7.66 16.04 7.19
CA ASP A 245 -8.81 16.05 6.26
C ASP A 245 -8.97 14.73 5.51
N LEU A 246 -7.91 13.91 5.48
CA LEU A 246 -7.95 12.56 4.90
C LEU A 246 -7.18 11.56 5.76
N VAL A 247 -7.84 10.47 6.12
CA VAL A 247 -7.21 9.22 6.55
C VAL A 247 -7.27 8.25 5.39
N PHE A 248 -6.10 7.78 4.92
CA PHE A 248 -6.05 6.82 3.83
C PHE A 248 -5.01 5.75 4.09
N THR A 249 -5.44 4.48 4.10
CA THR A 249 -4.52 3.37 4.30
C THR A 249 -5.01 2.07 3.65
N SER A 250 -4.09 1.14 3.51
CA SER A 250 -4.34 -0.28 3.27
C SER A 250 -3.69 -1.03 4.44
N PRO A 251 -4.47 -1.40 5.47
CA PRO A 251 -3.93 -2.10 6.62
C PRO A 251 -3.54 -3.53 6.26
N PRO A 252 -2.63 -4.17 7.03
CA PRO A 252 -2.33 -5.58 6.84
C PRO A 252 -3.60 -6.43 7.03
N TYR A 253 -3.84 -7.39 6.11
CA TYR A 253 -4.99 -8.30 6.20
C TYR A 253 -4.69 -9.44 7.19
N PHE A 254 -5.76 -9.96 7.81
CA PHE A 254 -5.60 -11.03 8.78
C PHE A 254 -4.82 -12.22 8.22
N LYS A 255 -3.63 -12.47 8.79
CA LYS A 255 -2.77 -13.63 8.46
C LYS A 255 -2.53 -13.87 6.94
N VAL A 256 -2.62 -12.82 6.10
CA VAL A 256 -2.35 -12.95 4.65
C VAL A 256 -0.88 -12.73 4.36
N GLU A 257 -0.35 -11.60 4.76
CA GLU A 257 1.04 -11.19 4.53
C GLU A 257 1.83 -11.25 5.84
N ARG A 258 2.99 -11.88 5.78
CA ARG A 258 3.88 -12.02 6.92
C ARG A 258 4.93 -10.92 6.88
N TYR A 259 4.60 -9.79 7.50
CA TYR A 259 5.52 -8.68 7.67
C TYR A 259 6.54 -8.95 8.78
N GLN A 260 7.70 -8.32 8.68
CA GLN A 260 8.76 -8.41 9.69
C GLN A 260 8.40 -7.56 10.92
N GLY A 261 9.00 -7.91 12.05
CA GLY A 261 8.86 -7.24 13.34
C GLY A 261 7.83 -7.89 14.26
N ASP A 262 8.15 -7.91 15.56
CA ASP A 262 7.34 -8.58 16.59
C ASP A 262 5.99 -7.87 16.79
N ASP A 263 5.94 -6.55 16.54
CA ASP A 263 4.73 -5.74 16.64
C ASP A 263 3.79 -5.83 15.43
N SER A 264 4.14 -6.63 14.40
CA SER A 264 3.24 -6.83 13.26
C SER A 264 1.93 -7.48 13.71
N SER A 265 0.81 -7.10 13.08
CA SER A 265 -0.50 -7.69 13.39
C SER A 265 -0.54 -9.20 13.17
N TRP A 266 0.33 -9.72 12.28
CA TRP A 266 0.55 -11.15 12.08
C TRP A 266 1.02 -11.86 13.35
N ASN A 267 1.95 -11.27 14.08
CA ASN A 267 2.53 -11.87 15.29
C ASN A 267 1.69 -11.61 16.55
N LYS A 268 1.00 -10.47 16.61
CA LYS A 268 0.23 -10.04 17.79
C LYS A 268 -1.12 -10.75 17.94
N TYR A 269 -1.82 -11.06 16.84
CA TYR A 269 -3.19 -11.53 16.87
C TYR A 269 -3.31 -12.88 16.18
N ASP A 270 -3.58 -13.93 16.95
CA ASP A 270 -3.71 -15.28 16.42
C ASP A 270 -5.14 -15.60 15.94
N GLU A 271 -6.14 -15.01 16.61
CA GLU A 271 -7.54 -15.24 16.32
C GLU A 271 -8.16 -14.10 15.50
N PHE A 272 -9.02 -14.47 14.55
CA PHE A 272 -9.65 -13.48 13.65
C PHE A 272 -10.48 -12.43 14.40
N ASN A 273 -11.28 -12.84 15.36
CA ASN A 273 -12.11 -11.91 16.13
C ASN A 273 -11.27 -10.98 17.00
N GLU A 274 -10.15 -11.46 17.53
CA GLU A 274 -9.20 -10.63 18.27
C GLU A 274 -8.58 -9.58 17.33
N TRP A 275 -8.12 -9.99 16.13
CA TRP A 275 -7.59 -9.08 15.13
C TRP A 275 -8.62 -8.02 14.70
N MET A 276 -9.90 -8.39 14.51
CA MET A 276 -10.96 -7.44 14.20
C MET A 276 -11.13 -6.40 15.31
N ASN A 277 -11.23 -6.84 16.58
CA ASN A 277 -11.55 -5.95 17.69
C ASN A 277 -10.35 -5.15 18.20
N GLU A 278 -9.19 -5.79 18.32
CA GLU A 278 -8.03 -5.19 18.97
C GLU A 278 -7.09 -4.48 17.99
N PHE A 279 -7.18 -4.79 16.69
CA PHE A 279 -6.41 -4.12 15.65
C PHE A 279 -7.31 -3.29 14.73
N LEU A 280 -8.18 -3.91 13.92
CA LEU A 280 -8.87 -3.19 12.85
C LEU A 280 -9.84 -2.13 13.40
N PHE A 281 -10.71 -2.48 14.34
CA PHE A 281 -11.70 -1.54 14.87
C PHE A 281 -11.03 -0.40 15.65
N LYS A 282 -9.94 -0.66 16.37
CA LYS A 282 -9.15 0.39 17.03
C LYS A 282 -8.46 1.30 16.03
N LEU A 283 -7.88 0.75 14.95
CA LEU A 283 -7.32 1.55 13.86
C LEU A 283 -8.39 2.45 13.24
N LEU A 284 -9.58 1.92 12.97
CA LEU A 284 -10.70 2.70 12.40
C LEU A 284 -11.13 3.81 13.36
N THR A 285 -11.25 3.52 14.66
CA THR A 285 -11.58 4.52 15.69
C THR A 285 -10.55 5.63 15.75
N ASN A 286 -9.27 5.28 15.91
CA ASN A 286 -8.17 6.25 16.00
C ASN A 286 -8.03 7.10 14.73
N GLY A 287 -8.21 6.46 13.56
CA GLY A 287 -8.24 7.15 12.28
C GLY A 287 -9.40 8.14 12.19
N TYR A 288 -10.58 7.72 12.59
CA TYR A 288 -11.78 8.56 12.57
C TYR A 288 -11.70 9.74 13.55
N GLU A 289 -11.23 9.52 14.78
CA GLU A 289 -11.02 10.57 15.78
C GLU A 289 -10.03 11.63 15.30
N SER A 290 -9.06 11.24 14.50
CA SER A 290 -8.05 12.15 13.96
C SER A 290 -8.58 13.10 12.86
N LEU A 291 -9.75 12.82 12.29
CA LEU A 291 -10.35 13.62 11.22
C LEU A 291 -11.01 14.89 11.75
N VAL A 292 -10.89 15.98 10.99
CA VAL A 292 -11.74 17.17 11.15
C VAL A 292 -13.19 16.84 10.76
N ASP A 293 -14.15 17.66 11.20
CA ASP A 293 -15.54 17.59 10.68
C ASP A 293 -15.53 17.82 9.15
N GLY A 294 -16.21 16.95 8.40
CA GLY A 294 -16.18 16.87 6.94
C GLY A 294 -15.03 16.04 6.36
N GLY A 295 -14.05 15.62 7.16
CA GLY A 295 -12.91 14.80 6.74
C GLY A 295 -13.32 13.40 6.27
N LEU A 296 -12.47 12.77 5.48
CA LEU A 296 -12.72 11.47 4.87
C LEU A 296 -11.79 10.40 5.43
N MET A 297 -12.33 9.20 5.66
CA MET A 297 -11.54 8.00 5.93
C MET A 297 -11.77 6.99 4.80
N ILE A 298 -10.69 6.59 4.14
CA ILE A 298 -10.71 5.64 3.03
C ILE A 298 -9.81 4.46 3.38
N ILE A 299 -10.40 3.26 3.41
CA ILE A 299 -9.71 2.04 3.80
C ILE A 299 -9.74 1.05 2.63
N ASN A 300 -8.57 0.77 2.07
CA ASN A 300 -8.41 -0.26 1.05
C ASN A 300 -8.19 -1.61 1.73
N ILE A 301 -9.23 -2.42 1.80
CA ILE A 301 -9.22 -3.72 2.45
C ILE A 301 -10.21 -4.68 1.78
N SER A 302 -9.92 -5.97 1.81
CA SER A 302 -10.76 -7.02 1.25
C SER A 302 -11.00 -8.12 2.29
N ASP A 303 -12.10 -8.85 2.14
CA ASP A 303 -12.27 -10.11 2.82
C ASP A 303 -11.12 -11.05 2.45
N CYS A 304 -10.70 -11.92 3.33
CA CYS A 304 -9.60 -12.81 3.05
C CYS A 304 -10.00 -14.27 3.17
N LYS A 305 -9.52 -15.09 2.22
CA LYS A 305 -9.73 -16.53 2.20
C LYS A 305 -8.44 -17.25 2.57
N LEU A 306 -8.39 -17.75 3.77
CA LEU A 306 -7.36 -18.66 4.25
C LEU A 306 -7.85 -20.10 4.12
N LYS A 307 -8.09 -20.80 5.24
CA LYS A 307 -8.83 -22.09 5.26
C LYS A 307 -10.32 -21.86 5.06
N GLU A 308 -10.82 -20.77 5.63
CA GLU A 308 -12.20 -20.29 5.52
C GLU A 308 -12.24 -18.84 5.08
N LEU A 309 -13.42 -18.34 4.69
CA LEU A 309 -13.62 -16.95 4.32
C LEU A 309 -13.82 -16.11 5.58
N HIS A 310 -12.94 -15.16 5.80
CA HIS A 310 -13.04 -14.16 6.86
C HIS A 310 -13.65 -12.87 6.28
N LYS A 311 -14.84 -12.54 6.72
CA LYS A 311 -15.55 -11.31 6.34
C LYS A 311 -14.99 -10.13 7.13
N ILE A 312 -14.50 -9.12 6.42
CA ILE A 312 -13.87 -7.93 6.99
C ILE A 312 -14.66 -6.68 6.61
N CYS A 313 -15.01 -6.53 5.32
CA CYS A 313 -15.55 -5.29 4.78
C CYS A 313 -16.91 -4.91 5.39
N MET A 314 -17.89 -5.82 5.36
CA MET A 314 -19.22 -5.51 5.89
C MET A 314 -19.20 -5.28 7.41
N PRO A 315 -18.54 -6.11 8.24
CA PRO A 315 -18.39 -5.83 9.68
C PRO A 315 -17.67 -4.50 9.97
N ALA A 316 -16.71 -4.08 9.15
CA ALA A 316 -16.04 -2.78 9.31
C ALA A 316 -17.01 -1.60 9.01
N ILE A 317 -17.86 -1.73 7.99
CA ILE A 317 -18.89 -0.73 7.67
C ILE A 317 -19.89 -0.63 8.81
N GLU A 318 -20.43 -1.76 9.26
CA GLU A 318 -21.39 -1.82 10.38
C GLU A 318 -20.81 -1.22 11.66
N PHE A 319 -19.56 -1.57 12.01
CA PHE A 319 -18.86 -1.00 13.16
C PHE A 319 -18.75 0.53 13.05
N CYS A 320 -18.24 1.05 11.94
CA CYS A 320 -18.05 2.49 11.76
C CYS A 320 -19.37 3.26 11.90
N GLN A 321 -20.44 2.78 11.26
CA GLN A 321 -21.75 3.46 11.28
C GLN A 321 -22.42 3.39 12.66
N LYS A 322 -22.19 2.33 13.42
CA LYS A 322 -22.84 2.10 14.71
C LYS A 322 -22.10 2.69 15.89
N GLU A 323 -20.78 2.56 15.89
CA GLU A 323 -19.96 2.88 17.06
C GLU A 323 -19.30 4.26 16.96
N LEU A 324 -19.09 4.82 15.72
CA LEU A 324 -18.43 6.11 15.54
C LEU A 324 -19.48 7.22 15.31
N HIS A 325 -19.59 8.11 16.27
CA HIS A 325 -20.58 9.18 16.25
C HIS A 325 -20.43 10.11 15.01
N GLY A 326 -21.49 10.26 14.24
CA GLY A 326 -21.48 11.08 13.00
C GLY A 326 -20.75 10.44 11.83
N CYS A 327 -20.38 9.15 11.92
CA CYS A 327 -19.75 8.45 10.81
C CYS A 327 -20.77 8.05 9.74
N MET A 328 -20.56 8.52 8.52
CA MET A 328 -21.37 8.14 7.38
C MET A 328 -20.57 7.28 6.41
N CYS A 329 -21.06 6.09 6.07
CA CYS A 329 -20.54 5.33 4.94
C CYS A 329 -21.06 5.95 3.63
N LEU A 330 -20.19 6.56 2.84
CA LEU A 330 -20.54 7.12 1.53
C LEU A 330 -20.66 6.05 0.45
N GLY A 331 -20.08 4.89 0.69
CA GLY A 331 -20.10 3.73 -0.20
C GLY A 331 -18.75 3.06 -0.31
N VAL A 332 -18.70 2.06 -1.18
CA VAL A 332 -17.52 1.26 -1.48
C VAL A 332 -17.20 1.38 -2.95
N MET A 333 -15.99 1.83 -3.27
CA MET A 333 -15.46 1.88 -4.62
C MET A 333 -14.40 0.80 -4.85
N GLY A 334 -14.00 0.56 -6.10
CA GLY A 334 -13.02 -0.45 -6.46
C GLY A 334 -11.62 0.12 -6.66
N TYR A 335 -10.59 -0.58 -6.19
CA TYR A 335 -9.20 -0.41 -6.61
C TYR A 335 -8.84 -1.53 -7.58
N GLU A 336 -8.52 -1.19 -8.83
CA GLU A 336 -8.25 -2.18 -9.88
C GLU A 336 -7.10 -3.10 -9.50
N LEU A 337 -7.31 -4.41 -9.64
CA LEU A 337 -6.28 -5.43 -9.45
C LEU A 337 -5.59 -5.77 -10.77
N ALA A 338 -4.34 -6.25 -10.67
CA ALA A 338 -3.64 -6.75 -11.85
C ALA A 338 -4.41 -7.90 -12.51
N PRO A 339 -4.52 -7.94 -13.85
CA PRO A 339 -5.05 -9.10 -14.54
C PRO A 339 -4.17 -10.31 -14.23
N ARG A 340 -4.80 -11.47 -13.98
CA ARG A 340 -4.04 -12.74 -13.86
C ARG A 340 -3.62 -13.22 -15.22
N VAL A 341 -2.36 -13.58 -15.36
CA VAL A 341 -1.83 -14.23 -16.55
C VAL A 341 -2.57 -15.57 -16.74
N GLY A 342 -3.17 -15.79 -17.92
CA GLY A 342 -3.88 -17.01 -18.27
C GLY A 342 -5.38 -17.07 -17.93
N ALA A 343 -5.98 -16.01 -17.43
CA ALA A 343 -7.43 -15.94 -17.28
C ALA A 343 -8.10 -15.55 -18.61
N ASN A 344 -8.46 -16.55 -19.42
CA ASN A 344 -9.37 -16.39 -20.57
C ASN A 344 -10.84 -16.27 -20.09
N ILE A 345 -11.13 -15.31 -19.23
CA ILE A 345 -12.50 -15.04 -18.81
C ILE A 345 -12.85 -13.68 -19.39
N GLU A 346 -13.87 -13.64 -20.26
CA GLU A 346 -14.59 -12.40 -20.52
C GLU A 346 -15.22 -11.91 -19.21
N VAL A 347 -14.45 -11.15 -18.45
CA VAL A 347 -14.95 -10.52 -17.22
C VAL A 347 -15.67 -9.28 -17.65
N LYS A 348 -16.99 -9.23 -17.45
CA LYS A 348 -17.86 -8.11 -17.79
C LYS A 348 -17.51 -6.87 -16.98
N ASP A 349 -17.01 -7.05 -15.75
CA ASP A 349 -16.74 -6.00 -14.79
C ASP A 349 -15.25 -5.95 -14.43
N THR A 350 -14.73 -4.78 -14.07
CA THR A 350 -13.34 -4.63 -13.61
C THR A 350 -13.12 -5.44 -12.33
N ASN A 351 -12.08 -6.28 -12.32
CA ASN A 351 -11.68 -6.97 -11.10
C ASN A 351 -10.99 -5.98 -10.18
N ALA A 352 -11.57 -5.74 -9.01
CA ALA A 352 -11.12 -4.73 -8.08
C ALA A 352 -11.16 -5.21 -6.63
N GLU A 353 -10.40 -4.53 -5.79
CA GLU A 353 -10.41 -4.65 -4.34
C GLU A 353 -11.23 -3.52 -3.73
N PRO A 354 -12.04 -3.79 -2.69
CA PRO A 354 -12.87 -2.77 -2.06
C PRO A 354 -12.06 -1.63 -1.42
N MET A 355 -12.56 -0.41 -1.57
CA MET A 355 -12.14 0.76 -0.83
C MET A 355 -13.35 1.33 -0.10
N LEU A 356 -13.40 1.17 1.21
CA LEU A 356 -14.48 1.65 2.07
C LEU A 356 -14.30 3.16 2.26
N VAL A 357 -15.34 3.95 2.01
CA VAL A 357 -15.29 5.42 2.08
C VAL A 357 -16.26 5.93 3.14
N PHE A 358 -15.71 6.57 4.16
CA PHE A 358 -16.46 7.16 5.27
C PHE A 358 -16.22 8.67 5.35
N ARG A 359 -17.19 9.38 5.90
CA ARG A 359 -17.09 10.81 6.23
C ARG A 359 -17.42 11.04 7.69
N LYS A 360 -16.66 11.90 8.34
CA LYS A 360 -17.01 12.49 9.64
C LYS A 360 -17.97 13.65 9.40
N ASP A 361 -19.22 13.53 9.82
CA ASP A 361 -20.25 14.57 9.66
C ASP A 361 -20.95 14.78 11.00
N LEU A 362 -20.35 15.61 11.83
CA LEU A 362 -20.89 15.99 13.14
C LEU A 362 -21.91 17.13 13.00
N SER A 363 -21.82 17.88 11.92
CA SER A 363 -22.67 19.05 11.66
C SER A 363 -23.94 18.72 10.89
N GLY A 364 -24.03 17.57 10.22
CA GLY A 364 -25.13 17.17 9.33
C GLY A 364 -25.19 17.97 8.02
N ASN A 365 -24.11 18.64 7.63
CA ASN A 365 -24.08 19.58 6.51
C ASN A 365 -23.39 19.03 5.25
N TYR A 366 -22.79 17.84 5.30
CA TYR A 366 -22.03 17.33 4.19
C TYR A 366 -22.85 16.41 3.27
N SER A 367 -22.55 16.46 1.98
CA SER A 367 -23.19 15.60 0.99
C SER A 367 -22.87 14.12 1.24
N GLN A 368 -23.89 13.28 1.16
CA GLN A 368 -23.75 11.82 1.21
C GLN A 368 -23.41 11.22 -0.15
N ASN A 369 -23.39 12.03 -1.22
CA ASN A 369 -23.13 11.55 -2.57
C ASN A 369 -21.63 11.45 -2.85
N ILE A 370 -21.09 10.23 -2.82
CA ILE A 370 -19.69 9.93 -3.12
C ILE A 370 -19.27 10.39 -4.53
N GLU A 371 -20.18 10.37 -5.52
CA GLU A 371 -19.85 10.80 -6.89
C GLU A 371 -19.46 12.27 -6.96
N GLN A 372 -20.04 13.11 -6.10
CA GLN A 372 -19.67 14.52 -6.03
C GLN A 372 -18.21 14.74 -5.57
N LEU A 373 -17.61 13.78 -4.88
CA LEU A 373 -16.20 13.85 -4.48
C LEU A 373 -15.26 13.62 -5.67
N PHE A 374 -15.63 12.67 -6.55
CA PHE A 374 -14.74 12.20 -7.60
C PHE A 374 -15.07 12.76 -8.98
N PHE A 375 -16.31 13.22 -9.19
CA PHE A 375 -16.80 13.66 -10.50
C PHE A 375 -17.51 15.00 -10.44
N LYS A 376 -16.98 15.98 -9.67
CA LYS A 376 -17.47 17.36 -9.77
C LYS A 376 -17.39 17.78 -11.22
N GLU A 377 -18.50 18.25 -11.78
CA GLU A 377 -18.48 18.92 -13.07
C GLU A 377 -17.46 20.05 -12.98
N ARG A 378 -16.49 20.06 -13.90
CA ARG A 378 -15.47 21.12 -14.01
C ARG A 378 -16.09 22.37 -14.63
N HIS A 379 -17.22 22.83 -14.08
CA HIS A 379 -17.81 24.11 -14.40
C HIS A 379 -17.60 25.06 -13.22
N GLU A 380 -16.94 26.15 -13.52
CA GLU A 380 -16.63 27.28 -12.65
C GLU A 380 -15.31 27.18 -11.88
N ASN A 381 -14.23 27.57 -12.58
CA ASN A 381 -13.24 28.50 -12.07
C ASN A 381 -12.15 28.75 -13.13
N PHE A 382 -12.55 29.42 -14.25
CA PHE A 382 -11.72 30.33 -15.00
C PHE A 382 -12.53 31.60 -15.27
N SER A 383 -12.54 32.46 -14.28
CA SER A 383 -12.83 33.89 -14.47
C SER A 383 -11.93 34.67 -13.56
#